data_25d36b94a0347625dbf2059a1b231db1
#
_entry.id   25d36b94a0347625dbf2059a1b231db1
#
_cell.length_a   1.000
_cell.length_b   1.000
_cell.length_c   1.000
_cell.angle_alpha   90.00
_cell.angle_beta   90.00
_cell.angle_gamma   90.00
#
_symmetry.space_group_name_H-M   'P 1'
#
loop_
_entity.id
_entity.type
_entity.pdbx_description
1 polymer ?
#
loop_
_entity_poly.entity_id
_entity_poly.type
_entity_poly.pdbx_seq_one_letter_code
_entity_poly.pdbx_strand_id
1 'polypeptide(L)'
;MSAKEYRRRDAISFYYGGETIASNKINQAIADALSSNGERKFVETVEVAINLKDVDLQNPQKRISAEVALPHGRGRPARVAVFAQGEMAVISKKVVDTVISPEQIDELSENKREARKLAGKFDFFVAETGLMASIGKSLGVVLGPRGKMPRPIPPQADIERIIKGLTNLVPVRTKDRPTFHVPIGNVSMSQEQLADNLETILKRVESSLDRGYDNIASVWVKTTMGKSVRLQ
;
A
#
# COMPACT_ATOMS: atom_id res chain seq x y z
N MET A 1 -26.75 27.04 20.71
CA MET A 1 -26.28 26.23 19.58
C MET A 1 -26.76 24.80 19.81
N SER A 2 -27.67 24.34 18.95
CA SER A 2 -28.45 23.11 19.12
C SER A 2 -27.68 21.89 18.63
N ALA A 3 -27.83 20.74 19.31
CA ALA A 3 -27.27 19.44 18.93
C ALA A 3 -27.63 18.97 17.50
N LYS A 4 -28.50 19.69 16.79
CA LYS A 4 -28.85 19.45 15.39
C LYS A 4 -27.83 20.03 14.38
N GLU A 5 -27.02 20.98 14.76
CA GLU A 5 -26.00 21.60 13.88
C GLU A 5 -24.70 20.79 13.84
N TYR A 6 -24.42 19.96 14.85
CA TYR A 6 -23.22 19.12 14.90
C TYR A 6 -23.30 17.89 13.98
N ARG A 7 -24.52 17.43 13.64
CA ARG A 7 -24.73 16.25 12.77
C ARG A 7 -24.63 16.52 11.24
N ARG A 8 -24.38 17.75 10.80
CA ARG A 8 -24.30 18.08 9.37
C ARG A 8 -22.88 18.17 8.80
N ARG A 9 -21.83 17.95 9.61
CA ARG A 9 -20.44 18.08 9.15
C ARG A 9 -19.77 16.80 8.67
N ASP A 10 -20.34 15.62 8.88
CA ASP A 10 -19.66 14.34 8.68
C ASP A 10 -20.18 13.48 7.52
N ALA A 11 -21.03 14.00 6.66
CA ALA A 11 -21.33 13.34 5.40
C ALA A 11 -20.29 13.80 4.36
N ILE A 12 -19.09 13.24 4.39
CA ILE A 12 -18.13 13.38 3.30
C ILE A 12 -18.74 12.66 2.10
N SER A 13 -19.24 13.47 1.18
CA SER A 13 -19.94 13.06 -0.02
C SER A 13 -18.94 12.99 -1.15
N PHE A 14 -18.70 11.79 -1.68
CA PHE A 14 -17.89 11.59 -2.87
C PHE A 14 -18.80 11.66 -4.10
N TYR A 15 -18.47 12.51 -5.05
CA TYR A 15 -19.18 12.61 -6.33
C TYR A 15 -18.68 11.51 -7.28
N TYR A 16 -19.60 10.68 -7.75
CA TYR A 16 -19.35 9.71 -8.78
C TYR A 16 -20.50 9.73 -9.79
N GLY A 17 -20.21 10.11 -11.03
CA GLY A 17 -21.22 10.13 -12.10
C GLY A 17 -22.52 10.83 -11.71
N GLY A 18 -22.45 11.88 -10.88
CA GLY A 18 -23.63 12.58 -10.36
C GLY A 18 -24.26 12.00 -9.09
N GLU A 19 -23.80 10.82 -8.62
CA GLU A 19 -24.24 10.22 -7.35
C GLU A 19 -23.08 10.14 -6.35
N THR A 20 -23.34 10.63 -5.16
CA THR A 20 -22.45 10.53 -4.00
C THR A 20 -22.34 9.09 -3.53
N ILE A 21 -21.14 8.52 -3.43
CA ILE A 21 -20.97 7.28 -2.66
C ILE A 21 -21.20 7.66 -1.20
N ALA A 22 -22.39 7.39 -0.69
CA ALA A 22 -22.71 7.61 0.70
C ALA A 22 -21.81 6.70 1.56
N SER A 23 -21.24 7.22 2.64
CA SER A 23 -20.47 6.46 3.63
C SER A 23 -21.22 5.20 4.09
N ASN A 24 -22.54 5.23 4.06
CA ASN A 24 -23.42 4.10 4.35
C ASN A 24 -23.22 2.92 3.37
N LYS A 25 -23.00 3.18 2.07
CA LYS A 25 -22.74 2.10 1.07
C LYS A 25 -21.38 1.46 1.31
N ILE A 26 -20.37 2.25 1.69
CA ILE A 26 -19.02 1.74 2.04
C ILE A 26 -19.12 0.82 3.25
N ASN A 27 -19.77 1.27 4.32
CA ASN A 27 -19.94 0.49 5.53
C ASN A 27 -20.72 -0.81 5.28
N GLN A 28 -21.78 -0.76 4.48
CA GLN A 28 -22.57 -1.94 4.13
C GLN A 28 -21.75 -2.94 3.29
N ALA A 29 -21.02 -2.49 2.27
CA ALA A 29 -20.18 -3.35 1.45
C ALA A 29 -19.06 -4.03 2.27
N ILE A 30 -18.45 -3.31 3.22
CA ILE A 30 -17.47 -3.87 4.15
C ILE A 30 -18.13 -4.90 5.07
N ALA A 31 -19.30 -4.61 5.64
CA ALA A 31 -20.06 -5.54 6.48
C ALA A 31 -20.38 -6.83 5.72
N ASP A 32 -20.86 -6.72 4.48
CA ASP A 32 -21.19 -7.87 3.63
C ASP A 32 -19.95 -8.69 3.26
N ALA A 33 -18.81 -8.02 2.99
CA ALA A 33 -17.54 -8.69 2.73
C ALA A 33 -17.02 -9.44 3.97
N LEU A 34 -17.17 -8.87 5.16
CA LEU A 34 -16.77 -9.49 6.43
C LEU A 34 -17.72 -10.64 6.83
N SER A 35 -19.02 -10.51 6.58
CA SER A 35 -20.01 -11.56 6.90
C SER A 35 -19.85 -12.80 6.04
N SER A 36 -19.30 -12.66 4.84
CA SER A 36 -19.02 -13.79 3.93
C SER A 36 -17.81 -14.63 4.34
N ASN A 37 -17.12 -14.25 5.42
CA ASN A 37 -15.97 -14.97 5.95
C ASN A 37 -16.41 -16.24 6.67
N GLY A 38 -15.84 -17.39 6.24
CA GLY A 38 -15.86 -18.62 7.04
C GLY A 38 -14.76 -18.59 8.11
N GLU A 39 -14.85 -19.48 9.08
CA GLU A 39 -13.77 -19.68 10.07
C GLU A 39 -12.45 -20.06 9.38
N ARG A 40 -11.42 -19.27 9.58
CA ARG A 40 -10.10 -19.46 9.00
C ARG A 40 -9.03 -19.55 10.08
N LYS A 41 -7.99 -20.35 9.81
CA LYS A 41 -6.83 -20.51 10.71
C LYS A 41 -5.83 -19.34 10.64
N PHE A 42 -6.11 -18.32 9.87
CA PHE A 42 -5.24 -17.13 9.69
C PHE A 42 -6.10 -15.87 9.62
N VAL A 43 -5.48 -14.73 9.96
CA VAL A 43 -6.12 -13.43 9.86
C VAL A 43 -6.12 -13.01 8.39
N GLU A 44 -7.30 -12.91 7.79
CA GLU A 44 -7.46 -12.49 6.41
C GLU A 44 -7.21 -10.99 6.25
N THR A 45 -6.65 -10.63 5.10
CA THR A 45 -6.53 -9.23 4.68
C THR A 45 -7.81 -8.82 3.97
N VAL A 46 -8.29 -7.62 4.26
CA VAL A 46 -9.36 -6.98 3.49
C VAL A 46 -8.71 -6.14 2.40
N GLU A 47 -9.11 -6.36 1.17
CA GLU A 47 -8.57 -5.68 0.00
C GLU A 47 -9.67 -5.06 -0.85
N VAL A 48 -9.33 -3.97 -1.53
CA VAL A 48 -10.16 -3.33 -2.54
C VAL A 48 -9.57 -3.61 -3.91
N ALA A 49 -10.42 -4.01 -4.86
CA ALA A 49 -10.10 -4.09 -6.27
C ALA A 49 -10.75 -2.91 -7.00
N ILE A 50 -9.94 -2.12 -7.68
CA ILE A 50 -10.37 -0.94 -8.42
C ILE A 50 -10.14 -1.20 -9.90
N ASN A 51 -11.19 -1.05 -10.69
CA ASN A 51 -11.14 -1.15 -12.14
C ASN A 51 -11.19 0.24 -12.75
N LEU A 52 -10.22 0.54 -13.59
CA LEU A 52 -10.15 1.81 -14.32
C LEU A 52 -10.77 1.66 -15.71
N LYS A 53 -11.28 2.77 -16.25
CA LYS A 53 -11.74 2.90 -17.64
C LYS A 53 -11.15 4.16 -18.27
N ASP A 54 -11.00 4.15 -19.57
CA ASP A 54 -10.55 5.30 -20.37
C ASP A 54 -9.18 5.85 -19.94
N VAL A 55 -8.29 4.99 -19.42
CA VAL A 55 -6.92 5.33 -19.03
C VAL A 55 -5.94 4.58 -19.93
N ASP A 56 -5.10 5.33 -20.63
CA ASP A 56 -4.03 4.76 -21.44
C ASP A 56 -2.85 4.33 -20.55
N LEU A 57 -2.82 3.05 -20.19
CA LEU A 57 -1.78 2.47 -19.34
C LEU A 57 -0.50 2.09 -20.12
N GLN A 58 -0.49 2.22 -21.45
CA GLN A 58 0.75 2.03 -22.21
C GLN A 58 1.71 3.18 -21.97
N ASN A 59 1.16 4.38 -21.76
CA ASN A 59 1.94 5.55 -21.38
C ASN A 59 2.34 5.47 -19.90
N PRO A 60 3.65 5.36 -19.56
CA PRO A 60 4.11 5.29 -18.17
C PRO A 60 3.71 6.49 -17.31
N GLN A 61 3.52 7.66 -17.89
CA GLN A 61 3.14 8.90 -17.19
C GLN A 61 1.69 8.86 -16.69
N LYS A 62 0.82 8.09 -17.35
CA LYS A 62 -0.58 7.93 -16.95
C LYS A 62 -0.81 6.78 -15.97
N ARG A 63 0.24 6.02 -15.66
CA ARG A 63 0.17 4.96 -14.65
C ARG A 63 0.15 5.56 -13.25
N ILE A 64 -0.77 5.09 -12.43
CA ILE A 64 -0.79 5.45 -11.02
C ILE A 64 0.41 4.78 -10.34
N SER A 65 1.25 5.57 -9.70
CA SER A 65 2.32 5.09 -8.83
C SER A 65 2.39 6.01 -7.62
N ALA A 66 1.53 5.75 -6.64
CA ALA A 66 1.39 6.54 -5.44
C ALA A 66 1.56 5.67 -4.19
N GLU A 67 1.88 6.31 -3.10
CA GLU A 67 1.92 5.69 -1.77
C GLU A 67 0.93 6.42 -0.90
N VAL A 68 0.14 5.66 -0.18
CA VAL A 68 -0.94 6.17 0.67
C VAL A 68 -0.64 5.79 2.11
N ALA A 69 -0.57 6.79 2.98
CA ALA A 69 -0.53 6.56 4.42
C ALA A 69 -1.96 6.30 4.90
N LEU A 70 -2.20 5.10 5.40
CA LEU A 70 -3.50 4.74 5.95
C LEU A 70 -3.63 5.30 7.37
N PRO A 71 -4.74 5.98 7.72
CA PRO A 71 -4.92 6.56 9.06
C PRO A 71 -4.90 5.50 10.17
N HIS A 72 -5.48 4.33 9.93
CA HIS A 72 -5.52 3.24 10.90
C HIS A 72 -4.52 2.11 10.59
N GLY A 73 -3.59 2.35 9.64
CA GLY A 73 -2.61 1.36 9.22
C GLY A 73 -3.22 0.17 8.46
N ARG A 74 -2.40 -0.86 8.24
CA ARG A 74 -2.76 -2.06 7.46
C ARG A 74 -3.27 -3.23 8.31
N GLY A 75 -3.41 -3.04 9.63
CA GLY A 75 -3.68 -4.13 10.58
C GLY A 75 -2.50 -5.04 10.87
N ARG A 76 -1.39 -4.92 10.12
CA ARG A 76 -0.10 -5.54 10.40
C ARG A 76 1.02 -4.54 10.06
N PRO A 77 2.13 -4.54 10.84
CA PRO A 77 3.27 -3.68 10.51
C PRO A 77 3.88 -4.10 9.17
N ALA A 78 4.32 -3.13 8.38
CA ALA A 78 5.05 -3.39 7.16
C ALA A 78 6.44 -3.95 7.50
N ARG A 79 6.87 -4.99 6.79
CA ARG A 79 8.21 -5.55 6.95
C ARG A 79 9.18 -4.73 6.12
N VAL A 80 10.14 -4.12 6.79
CA VAL A 80 11.16 -3.26 6.18
C VAL A 80 12.51 -3.93 6.28
N ALA A 81 13.30 -3.90 5.20
CA ALA A 81 14.71 -4.27 5.22
C ALA A 81 15.56 -3.04 4.89
N VAL A 82 16.71 -2.93 5.55
CA VAL A 82 17.62 -1.80 5.39
C VAL A 82 18.94 -2.29 4.81
N PHE A 83 19.40 -1.63 3.76
CA PHE A 83 20.75 -1.77 3.23
C PHE A 83 21.62 -0.69 3.84
N ALA A 84 22.54 -1.06 4.71
CA ALA A 84 23.39 -0.11 5.42
C ALA A 84 24.78 -0.69 5.66
N GLN A 85 25.76 0.21 5.81
CA GLN A 85 27.13 -0.13 6.17
C GLN A 85 27.58 0.65 7.40
N GLY A 86 28.67 0.19 8.02
CA GLY A 86 29.32 0.87 9.14
C GLY A 86 28.39 1.18 10.32
N GLU A 87 28.38 2.43 10.75
CA GLU A 87 27.60 2.90 11.91
C GLU A 87 26.09 2.81 11.68
N MET A 88 25.61 3.13 10.45
CA MET A 88 24.21 3.00 10.08
C MET A 88 23.70 1.58 10.22
N ALA A 89 24.53 0.55 9.92
CA ALA A 89 24.13 -0.84 10.07
C ALA A 89 23.89 -1.19 11.55
N VAL A 90 24.71 -0.65 12.47
CA VAL A 90 24.58 -0.89 13.92
C VAL A 90 23.30 -0.22 14.45
N ILE A 91 23.02 0.99 14.03
CA ILE A 91 21.81 1.72 14.43
C ILE A 91 20.56 1.01 13.86
N SER A 92 20.60 0.63 12.60
CA SER A 92 19.49 -0.06 11.92
C SER A 92 19.12 -1.40 12.57
N LYS A 93 20.10 -2.17 13.05
CA LYS A 93 19.87 -3.45 13.76
C LYS A 93 19.05 -3.31 15.05
N LYS A 94 19.01 -2.13 15.66
CA LYS A 94 18.18 -1.87 16.85
C LYS A 94 16.70 -1.65 16.51
N VAL A 95 16.41 -1.26 15.27
CA VAL A 95 15.07 -0.82 14.84
C VAL A 95 14.41 -1.81 13.88
N VAL A 96 15.22 -2.58 13.12
CA VAL A 96 14.76 -3.48 12.07
C VAL A 96 15.38 -4.85 12.22
N ASP A 97 14.57 -5.89 12.00
CA ASP A 97 14.99 -7.29 12.11
C ASP A 97 16.04 -7.69 11.06
N THR A 98 16.09 -7.00 9.93
CA THR A 98 16.96 -7.39 8.82
C THR A 98 17.70 -6.20 8.24
N VAL A 99 19.02 -6.23 8.41
CA VAL A 99 19.96 -5.29 7.80
C VAL A 99 20.86 -6.09 6.86
N ILE A 100 21.02 -5.60 5.65
CA ILE A 100 21.76 -6.23 4.57
C ILE A 100 23.06 -5.46 4.36
N SER A 101 24.20 -6.14 4.49
CA SER A 101 25.53 -5.54 4.26
C SER A 101 25.88 -5.50 2.76
N PRO A 102 26.89 -4.69 2.37
CA PRO A 102 27.39 -4.67 0.97
C PRO A 102 27.81 -6.05 0.47
N GLU A 103 28.45 -6.86 1.29
CA GLU A 103 28.89 -8.23 0.95
C GLU A 103 27.70 -9.13 0.60
N GLN A 104 26.61 -9.01 1.36
CA GLN A 104 25.36 -9.74 1.08
C GLN A 104 24.68 -9.26 -0.20
N ILE A 105 24.88 -8.01 -0.61
CA ILE A 105 24.36 -7.50 -1.90
C ILE A 105 25.05 -8.24 -3.05
N ASP A 106 26.35 -8.46 -2.97
CA ASP A 106 27.11 -9.17 -3.99
C ASP A 106 26.71 -10.65 -4.06
N GLU A 107 26.56 -11.32 -2.92
CA GLU A 107 26.03 -12.70 -2.83
C GLU A 107 24.63 -12.82 -3.45
N LEU A 108 23.73 -11.87 -3.14
CA LEU A 108 22.37 -11.83 -3.68
C LEU A 108 22.34 -11.53 -5.19
N SER A 109 23.36 -10.83 -5.70
CA SER A 109 23.54 -10.59 -7.14
C SER A 109 23.78 -11.89 -7.90
N GLU A 110 24.62 -12.77 -7.36
CA GLU A 110 24.91 -14.09 -7.91
C GLU A 110 23.72 -15.03 -7.79
N ASN A 111 23.02 -15.00 -6.65
CA ASN A 111 21.88 -15.88 -6.38
C ASN A 111 20.52 -15.19 -6.56
N LYS A 112 20.08 -15.06 -7.81
CA LYS A 112 18.79 -14.44 -8.17
C LYS A 112 17.58 -15.09 -7.49
N ARG A 113 17.67 -16.37 -7.10
CA ARG A 113 16.57 -17.08 -6.42
C ARG A 113 16.40 -16.56 -5.00
N GLU A 114 17.48 -16.33 -4.28
CA GLU A 114 17.46 -15.76 -2.93
C GLU A 114 17.06 -14.29 -2.96
N ALA A 115 17.55 -13.50 -3.92
CA ALA A 115 17.11 -12.14 -4.13
C ALA A 115 15.59 -12.05 -4.34
N ARG A 116 14.98 -12.98 -5.10
CA ARG A 116 13.52 -13.05 -5.29
C ARG A 116 12.78 -13.42 -4.02
N LYS A 117 13.31 -14.34 -3.19
CA LYS A 117 12.73 -14.70 -1.90
C LYS A 117 12.78 -13.52 -0.94
N LEU A 118 13.92 -12.83 -0.87
CA LEU A 118 14.09 -11.62 -0.07
C LEU A 118 13.10 -10.53 -0.50
N ALA A 119 12.97 -10.27 -1.80
CA ALA A 119 11.99 -9.32 -2.34
C ALA A 119 10.54 -9.71 -2.01
N GLY A 120 10.23 -11.00 -1.83
CA GLY A 120 8.92 -11.48 -1.39
C GLY A 120 8.69 -11.33 0.11
N LYS A 121 9.76 -11.41 0.92
CA LYS A 121 9.68 -11.36 2.38
C LYS A 121 9.38 -9.97 2.93
N PHE A 122 9.91 -8.91 2.29
CA PHE A 122 9.79 -7.53 2.76
C PHE A 122 8.84 -6.70 1.89
N ASP A 123 8.14 -5.78 2.54
CA ASP A 123 7.20 -4.88 1.88
C ASP A 123 7.94 -3.64 1.34
N PHE A 124 8.87 -3.09 2.11
CA PHE A 124 9.68 -1.93 1.75
C PHE A 124 11.17 -2.19 1.95
N PHE A 125 11.96 -1.48 1.17
CA PHE A 125 13.41 -1.46 1.27
C PHE A 125 13.87 -0.02 1.43
N VAL A 126 14.89 0.14 2.26
CA VAL A 126 15.56 1.40 2.51
C VAL A 126 17.05 1.19 2.31
N ALA A 127 17.76 2.14 1.74
CA ALA A 127 19.18 2.01 1.51
C ALA A 127 19.93 3.32 1.80
N GLU A 128 21.11 3.20 2.35
CA GLU A 128 22.06 4.29 2.41
C GLU A 128 22.36 4.80 1.00
N THR A 129 22.40 6.11 0.82
CA THR A 129 22.59 6.75 -0.51
C THR A 129 23.81 6.23 -1.24
N GLY A 130 24.91 5.95 -0.53
CA GLY A 130 26.15 5.41 -1.10
C GLY A 130 25.98 4.02 -1.74
N LEU A 131 25.05 3.20 -1.24
CA LEU A 131 24.83 1.83 -1.72
C LEU A 131 23.85 1.76 -2.90
N MET A 132 23.14 2.83 -3.22
CA MET A 132 22.09 2.84 -4.24
C MET A 132 22.60 2.43 -5.63
N ALA A 133 23.81 2.86 -6.00
CA ALA A 133 24.41 2.52 -7.28
C ALA A 133 24.71 1.01 -7.41
N SER A 134 25.26 0.39 -6.37
CA SER A 134 25.52 -1.05 -6.31
C SER A 134 24.23 -1.85 -6.32
N ILE A 135 23.24 -1.47 -5.50
CA ILE A 135 21.93 -2.11 -5.46
C ILE A 135 21.22 -2.03 -6.80
N GLY A 136 21.28 -0.86 -7.45
CA GLY A 136 20.69 -0.64 -8.78
C GLY A 136 21.25 -1.60 -9.83
N LYS A 137 22.56 -1.81 -9.85
CA LYS A 137 23.25 -2.73 -10.78
C LYS A 137 22.95 -4.21 -10.43
N SER A 138 23.05 -4.58 -9.15
CA SER A 138 22.98 -5.96 -8.70
C SER A 138 21.53 -6.48 -8.56
N LEU A 139 20.68 -5.74 -7.84
CA LEU A 139 19.34 -6.16 -7.47
C LEU A 139 18.21 -5.45 -8.25
N GLY A 140 18.54 -4.45 -9.07
CA GLY A 140 17.57 -3.67 -9.83
C GLY A 140 16.64 -4.51 -10.71
N VAL A 141 17.18 -5.55 -11.35
CA VAL A 141 16.42 -6.50 -12.18
C VAL A 141 15.36 -7.26 -11.38
N VAL A 142 15.59 -7.46 -10.08
CA VAL A 142 14.66 -8.20 -9.19
C VAL A 142 13.69 -7.25 -8.50
N LEU A 143 14.15 -6.11 -7.97
CA LEU A 143 13.38 -5.16 -7.18
C LEU A 143 12.58 -4.20 -8.05
N GLY A 144 13.12 -3.75 -9.18
CA GLY A 144 12.48 -2.78 -10.08
C GLY A 144 11.10 -3.20 -10.57
N PRO A 145 10.95 -4.39 -11.23
CA PRO A 145 9.64 -4.85 -11.73
C PRO A 145 8.61 -5.05 -10.62
N ARG A 146 9.07 -5.28 -9.38
CA ARG A 146 8.20 -5.42 -8.21
C ARG A 146 7.78 -4.08 -7.60
N GLY A 147 8.41 -2.97 -8.04
CA GLY A 147 8.20 -1.65 -7.45
C GLY A 147 8.73 -1.53 -6.03
N LYS A 148 9.77 -2.30 -5.70
CA LYS A 148 10.39 -2.36 -4.38
C LYS A 148 11.83 -1.84 -4.39
N MET A 149 12.12 -0.88 -5.27
CA MET A 149 13.43 -0.20 -5.23
C MET A 149 13.61 0.47 -3.86
N PRO A 150 14.79 0.37 -3.27
CA PRO A 150 15.05 0.99 -1.98
C PRO A 150 14.91 2.50 -2.03
N ARG A 151 14.47 3.08 -0.92
CA ARG A 151 14.46 4.52 -0.74
C ARG A 151 15.82 4.98 -0.23
N PRO A 152 16.42 5.97 -0.88
CA PRO A 152 17.70 6.51 -0.41
C PRO A 152 17.51 7.24 0.91
N ILE A 153 18.39 6.97 1.86
CA ILE A 153 18.50 7.69 3.12
C ILE A 153 19.90 8.26 3.25
N PRO A 154 20.04 9.54 3.63
CA PRO A 154 21.35 10.11 3.96
C PRO A 154 21.91 9.48 5.25
N PRO A 155 23.23 9.37 5.40
CA PRO A 155 23.87 8.69 6.53
C PRO A 155 23.53 9.24 7.91
N GLN A 156 23.06 10.48 8.00
CA GLN A 156 22.71 11.15 9.25
C GLN A 156 21.21 11.17 9.54
N ALA A 157 20.40 10.47 8.76
CA ALA A 157 18.95 10.49 8.93
C ALA A 157 18.51 9.63 10.11
N ASP A 158 17.42 10.06 10.75
CA ASP A 158 16.72 9.28 11.76
C ASP A 158 15.96 8.10 11.13
N ILE A 159 16.59 6.92 11.18
CA ILE A 159 16.06 5.69 10.62
C ILE A 159 14.76 5.29 11.30
N GLU A 160 14.64 5.48 12.60
CA GLU A 160 13.47 5.09 13.37
C GLU A 160 12.21 5.85 12.90
N ARG A 161 12.34 7.15 12.71
CA ARG A 161 11.27 8.01 12.20
C ARG A 161 10.83 7.60 10.79
N ILE A 162 11.80 7.29 9.93
CA ILE A 162 11.54 6.87 8.55
C ILE A 162 10.79 5.52 8.54
N ILE A 163 11.24 4.54 9.32
CA ILE A 163 10.61 3.22 9.39
C ILE A 163 9.19 3.32 9.96
N LYS A 164 8.97 4.10 11.03
CA LYS A 164 7.63 4.38 11.56
C LYS A 164 6.71 4.98 10.49
N GLY A 165 7.23 5.90 9.68
CA GLY A 165 6.49 6.46 8.55
C GLY A 165 6.11 5.41 7.49
N LEU A 166 7.00 4.44 7.23
CA LEU A 166 6.77 3.37 6.25
C LEU A 166 5.76 2.31 6.73
N THR A 167 5.58 2.14 8.03
CA THR A 167 4.75 1.07 8.60
C THR A 167 3.31 1.14 8.13
N ASN A 168 2.76 2.35 7.98
CA ASN A 168 1.37 2.58 7.60
C ASN A 168 1.18 2.87 6.10
N LEU A 169 2.28 2.85 5.32
CA LEU A 169 2.20 3.10 3.89
C LEU A 169 1.73 1.88 3.11
N VAL A 170 0.88 2.14 2.14
CA VAL A 170 0.41 1.15 1.17
C VAL A 170 0.73 1.65 -0.24
N PRO A 171 1.44 0.86 -1.07
CA PRO A 171 1.67 1.22 -2.45
C PRO A 171 0.40 1.01 -3.28
N VAL A 172 -0.05 2.05 -3.95
CA VAL A 172 -1.12 2.04 -4.96
C VAL A 172 -0.47 2.14 -6.32
N ARG A 173 -0.49 1.06 -7.09
CA ARG A 173 0.23 1.00 -8.34
C ARG A 173 -0.56 0.28 -9.42
N THR A 174 -0.75 0.94 -10.55
CA THR A 174 -1.18 0.30 -11.79
C THR A 174 0.05 -0.15 -12.58
N LYS A 175 -0.08 -1.26 -13.29
CA LYS A 175 0.91 -1.73 -14.27
C LYS A 175 0.28 -1.62 -15.67
N ASP A 176 0.27 -2.73 -16.38
CA ASP A 176 -0.25 -2.80 -17.75
C ASP A 176 -1.76 -3.12 -17.81
N ARG A 177 -2.37 -3.43 -16.66
CA ARG A 177 -3.79 -3.77 -16.54
C ARG A 177 -4.57 -2.67 -15.85
N PRO A 178 -5.82 -2.41 -16.26
CA PRO A 178 -6.67 -1.40 -15.66
C PRO A 178 -7.15 -1.78 -14.25
N THR A 179 -7.05 -3.06 -13.87
CA THR A 179 -7.44 -3.54 -12.55
C THR A 179 -6.23 -3.64 -11.64
N PHE A 180 -6.35 -3.10 -10.44
CA PHE A 180 -5.35 -3.24 -9.39
C PHE A 180 -5.99 -3.46 -8.02
N HIS A 181 -5.23 -4.08 -7.13
CA HIS A 181 -5.66 -4.44 -5.78
C HIS A 181 -4.85 -3.69 -4.74
N VAL A 182 -5.53 -3.22 -3.70
CA VAL A 182 -4.90 -2.48 -2.59
C VAL A 182 -5.43 -3.03 -1.27
N PRO A 183 -4.57 -3.43 -0.32
CA PRO A 183 -5.01 -3.83 1.01
C PRO A 183 -5.47 -2.61 1.80
N ILE A 184 -6.64 -2.69 2.42
CA ILE A 184 -7.21 -1.64 3.27
C ILE A 184 -7.07 -1.94 4.76
N GLY A 185 -6.83 -3.21 5.13
CA GLY A 185 -6.66 -3.64 6.52
C GLY A 185 -6.76 -5.15 6.66
N ASN A 186 -7.13 -5.60 7.83
CA ASN A 186 -7.39 -7.00 8.13
C ASN A 186 -8.78 -7.18 8.81
N VAL A 187 -9.23 -8.40 8.92
CA VAL A 187 -10.54 -8.76 9.48
C VAL A 187 -10.66 -8.41 10.98
N SER A 188 -9.55 -8.21 11.70
CA SER A 188 -9.58 -7.84 13.12
C SER A 188 -9.82 -6.34 13.36
N MET A 189 -9.83 -5.52 12.31
CA MET A 189 -10.10 -4.08 12.40
C MET A 189 -11.60 -3.81 12.41
N SER A 190 -12.02 -2.68 13.01
CA SER A 190 -13.42 -2.26 12.97
C SER A 190 -13.85 -1.84 11.57
N GLN A 191 -15.17 -1.92 11.30
CA GLN A 191 -15.73 -1.49 10.01
C GLN A 191 -15.43 -0.02 9.71
N GLU A 192 -15.50 0.84 10.74
CA GLU A 192 -15.21 2.28 10.62
C GLU A 192 -13.76 2.52 10.20
N GLN A 193 -12.81 1.83 10.84
CA GLN A 193 -11.38 1.92 10.48
C GLN A 193 -11.11 1.48 9.04
N LEU A 194 -11.78 0.42 8.59
CA LEU A 194 -11.66 -0.06 7.21
C LEU A 194 -12.29 0.92 6.22
N ALA A 195 -13.39 1.55 6.59
CA ALA A 195 -14.06 2.57 5.77
C ALA A 195 -13.19 3.81 5.59
N ASP A 196 -12.61 4.34 6.67
CA ASP A 196 -11.70 5.49 6.62
C ASP A 196 -10.46 5.21 5.76
N ASN A 197 -9.90 4.00 5.90
CA ASN A 197 -8.78 3.57 5.08
C ASN A 197 -9.17 3.50 3.60
N LEU A 198 -10.33 2.93 3.29
CA LEU A 198 -10.85 2.83 1.93
C LEU A 198 -11.09 4.22 1.31
N GLU A 199 -11.72 5.12 2.05
CA GLU A 199 -11.94 6.49 1.61
C GLU A 199 -10.61 7.20 1.29
N THR A 200 -9.61 7.04 2.15
CA THR A 200 -8.28 7.64 1.94
C THR A 200 -7.63 7.13 0.65
N ILE A 201 -7.77 5.84 0.35
CA ILE A 201 -7.27 5.24 -0.90
C ILE A 201 -8.04 5.80 -2.10
N LEU A 202 -9.37 5.84 -2.04
CA LEU A 202 -10.20 6.33 -3.15
C LEU A 202 -9.88 7.80 -3.47
N LYS A 203 -9.76 8.67 -2.45
CA LYS A 203 -9.33 10.08 -2.62
C LYS A 203 -7.99 10.19 -3.32
N ARG A 204 -7.03 9.33 -2.93
CA ARG A 204 -5.70 9.35 -3.53
C ARG A 204 -5.70 8.88 -4.98
N VAL A 205 -6.47 7.83 -5.28
CA VAL A 205 -6.65 7.32 -6.65
C VAL A 205 -7.31 8.38 -7.52
N GLU A 206 -8.40 8.98 -7.05
CA GLU A 206 -9.09 10.09 -7.73
C GLU A 206 -8.13 11.22 -8.08
N SER A 207 -7.37 11.71 -7.11
CA SER A 207 -6.42 12.81 -7.33
C SER A 207 -5.27 12.48 -8.30
N SER A 208 -5.08 11.20 -8.60
CA SER A 208 -4.04 10.72 -9.53
C SER A 208 -4.56 10.45 -10.94
N LEU A 209 -5.86 10.62 -11.17
CA LEU A 209 -6.53 10.37 -12.45
C LEU A 209 -6.92 11.68 -13.12
N ASP A 210 -6.80 11.76 -14.44
CA ASP A 210 -7.09 12.97 -15.24
C ASP A 210 -8.53 13.45 -15.11
N ARG A 211 -9.50 12.50 -15.06
CA ARG A 211 -10.94 12.77 -14.92
C ARG A 211 -11.47 12.38 -13.54
N GLY A 212 -10.60 12.19 -12.56
CA GLY A 212 -11.00 11.79 -11.22
C GLY A 212 -11.83 10.50 -11.20
N TYR A 213 -12.99 10.54 -10.58
CA TYR A 213 -13.89 9.38 -10.47
C TYR A 213 -14.43 8.86 -11.79
N ASP A 214 -14.56 9.66 -12.84
CA ASP A 214 -15.05 9.21 -14.14
C ASP A 214 -14.14 8.17 -14.78
N ASN A 215 -12.88 8.09 -14.38
CA ASN A 215 -11.96 7.05 -14.81
C ASN A 215 -12.08 5.74 -14.00
N ILE A 216 -12.91 5.68 -12.97
CA ILE A 216 -13.16 4.45 -12.21
C ILE A 216 -14.38 3.75 -12.80
N ALA A 217 -14.23 2.50 -13.23
CA ALA A 217 -15.32 1.69 -13.79
C ALA A 217 -16.12 0.96 -12.71
N SER A 218 -15.41 0.40 -11.72
CA SER A 218 -16.03 -0.29 -10.59
C SER A 218 -15.05 -0.46 -9.42
N VAL A 219 -15.61 -0.57 -8.23
CA VAL A 219 -14.88 -0.81 -6.98
C VAL A 219 -15.47 -2.02 -6.29
N TRP A 220 -14.63 -2.97 -5.90
CA TRP A 220 -15.02 -4.20 -5.23
C TRP A 220 -14.23 -4.37 -3.94
N VAL A 221 -14.91 -4.76 -2.87
CA VAL A 221 -14.29 -5.08 -1.58
C VAL A 221 -14.37 -6.58 -1.36
N LYS A 222 -13.30 -7.19 -0.86
CA LYS A 222 -13.26 -8.61 -0.51
C LYS A 222 -12.27 -8.89 0.61
N THR A 223 -12.45 -9.99 1.28
CA THR A 223 -11.40 -10.61 2.10
C THR A 223 -10.57 -11.56 1.26
N THR A 224 -9.41 -12.00 1.75
CA THR A 224 -8.46 -12.84 0.98
C THR A 224 -9.14 -14.04 0.33
N MET A 225 -10.00 -14.76 1.05
CA MET A 225 -10.69 -15.96 0.58
C MET A 225 -12.21 -15.79 0.49
N GLY A 226 -12.74 -14.63 0.86
CA GLY A 226 -14.16 -14.32 0.84
C GLY A 226 -14.69 -13.96 -0.54
N LYS A 227 -16.00 -13.81 -0.63
CA LYS A 227 -16.68 -13.35 -1.85
C LYS A 227 -16.40 -11.86 -2.05
N SER A 228 -16.30 -11.44 -3.30
CA SER A 228 -16.22 -10.03 -3.66
C SER A 228 -17.59 -9.36 -3.57
N VAL A 229 -17.65 -8.23 -2.91
CA VAL A 229 -18.85 -7.39 -2.81
C VAL A 229 -18.61 -6.13 -3.64
N ARG A 230 -19.55 -5.80 -4.50
CA ARG A 230 -19.47 -4.62 -5.34
C ARG A 230 -19.89 -3.41 -4.51
N LEU A 231 -19.03 -2.42 -4.44
CA LEU A 231 -19.33 -1.12 -3.85
C LEU A 231 -20.05 -0.24 -4.87
N GLN A 232 -19.65 -0.41 -6.11
CA GLN A 232 -20.17 0.29 -7.26
C GLN A 232 -19.99 -0.51 -8.54
#